data_40d7ec633797d1c890f666945849c207
#
_entry.id   40d7ec633797d1c890f666945849c207
#
_cell.length_a   1.000
_cell.length_b   1.000
_cell.length_c   1.000
_cell.angle_alpha   90.00
_cell.angle_beta   90.00
_cell.angle_gamma   90.00
#
_symmetry.space_group_name_H-M   'P 1'
#
loop_
_entity.id
_entity.type
_entity.pdbx_description
1 polymer ?
#
loop_
_entity_poly.entity_id
_entity_poly.type
_entity_poly.pdbx_seq_one_letter_code
_entity_poly.pdbx_strand_id
1 'polypeptide(L)'
;THEHVDHISGLGRMQRALSARTLWQDNCTVWLRNPGNTTPVLLAALSVSRGAAARDFLRELHLKTETYAPDMTFAERVSLDWGALHIEGYATPGHSRGSACYRIGAQAFFSGDTIVPGCAVITRLRGGDAAVLGEQTVPFLRTLPPELTLYPGHGRCGMTLGEGLADIRW
;
A
#
# COMPACT_ATOMS: atom_id res chain seq x y z
N THR A 1 1.69 -2.21 -2.46
CA THR A 1 1.71 -0.78 -2.13
C THR A 1 2.51 -0.50 -0.87
N HIS A 2 2.48 -1.37 0.15
CA HIS A 2 3.26 -1.22 1.37
C HIS A 2 3.32 -2.53 2.19
N GLU A 3 4.08 -2.52 3.28
CA GLU A 3 4.49 -3.68 4.06
C GLU A 3 3.45 -4.20 5.07
N HIS A 4 2.27 -3.61 5.19
CA HIS A 4 1.27 -4.10 6.13
C HIS A 4 0.70 -5.45 5.71
N VAL A 5 0.35 -6.26 6.71
CA VAL A 5 0.02 -7.69 6.54
C VAL A 5 -1.17 -7.93 5.61
N ASP A 6 -2.17 -7.10 5.65
CA ASP A 6 -3.37 -7.17 4.81
C ASP A 6 -3.08 -6.89 3.32
N HIS A 7 -1.97 -6.21 3.02
CA HIS A 7 -1.52 -5.94 1.65
C HIS A 7 -0.51 -6.97 1.12
N ILE A 8 0.12 -7.74 1.98
CA ILE A 8 1.18 -8.69 1.59
C ILE A 8 0.88 -10.16 1.89
N SER A 9 -0.15 -10.47 2.68
CA SER A 9 -0.46 -11.84 3.12
C SER A 9 -0.67 -12.83 1.97
N GLY A 10 -1.16 -12.35 0.81
CA GLY A 10 -1.34 -13.15 -0.40
C GLY A 10 -0.12 -13.23 -1.33
N LEU A 11 0.95 -12.48 -1.05
CA LEU A 11 2.04 -12.23 -2.01
C LEU A 11 2.71 -13.52 -2.48
N GLY A 12 3.16 -14.38 -1.57
CA GLY A 12 3.84 -15.62 -1.94
C GLY A 12 2.94 -16.60 -2.71
N ARG A 13 1.64 -16.64 -2.39
CA ARG A 13 0.66 -17.43 -3.15
C ARG A 13 0.49 -16.89 -4.57
N MET A 14 0.38 -15.57 -4.71
CA MET A 14 0.24 -14.89 -6.00
C MET A 14 1.49 -15.06 -6.86
N GLN A 15 2.67 -14.91 -6.30
CA GLN A 15 3.93 -15.14 -7.01
C GLN A 15 4.00 -16.55 -7.60
N ARG A 16 3.68 -17.57 -6.79
CA ARG A 16 3.71 -18.97 -7.26
C ARG A 16 2.64 -19.25 -8.32
N ALA A 17 1.43 -18.75 -8.12
CA ALA A 17 0.32 -19.03 -9.03
C ALA A 17 0.48 -18.35 -10.40
N LEU A 18 1.06 -17.16 -10.43
CA LEU A 18 1.15 -16.33 -11.62
C LEU A 18 2.57 -16.26 -12.21
N SER A 19 3.57 -16.85 -11.53
CA SER A 19 4.99 -16.65 -11.86
C SER A 19 5.33 -15.15 -11.98
N ALA A 20 4.67 -14.32 -11.16
CA ALA A 20 4.78 -12.88 -11.22
C ALA A 20 6.04 -12.39 -10.51
N ARG A 21 6.69 -11.38 -11.10
CA ARG A 21 7.77 -10.64 -10.46
C ARG A 21 7.20 -9.59 -9.52
N THR A 22 7.96 -9.24 -8.49
CA THR A 22 7.57 -8.24 -7.49
C THR A 22 8.44 -7.00 -7.58
N LEU A 23 7.80 -5.86 -7.40
CA LEU A 23 8.45 -4.55 -7.35
C LEU A 23 8.05 -3.84 -6.05
N TRP A 24 9.02 -3.45 -5.23
CA TRP A 24 8.80 -2.84 -3.93
C TRP A 24 9.55 -1.51 -3.79
N GLN A 25 8.99 -0.63 -2.95
CA GLN A 25 9.74 0.49 -2.44
C GLN A 25 10.80 -0.02 -1.42
N ASP A 26 12.01 0.53 -1.43
CA ASP A 26 13.16 0.02 -0.66
C ASP A 26 12.88 -0.19 0.83
N ASN A 27 12.13 0.72 1.46
CA ASN A 27 11.81 0.64 2.88
C ASN A 27 10.86 -0.51 3.24
N CYS A 28 10.06 -1.03 2.29
CA CYS A 28 9.25 -2.24 2.51
C CYS A 28 10.12 -3.42 2.94
N THR A 29 11.31 -3.57 2.36
CA THR A 29 12.20 -4.70 2.58
C THR A 29 12.68 -4.80 4.03
N VAL A 30 12.92 -3.65 4.67
CA VAL A 30 13.40 -3.58 6.07
C VAL A 30 12.36 -4.12 7.05
N TRP A 31 11.07 -3.94 6.71
CA TRP A 31 9.95 -4.24 7.60
C TRP A 31 9.48 -5.69 7.48
N LEU A 32 9.51 -6.26 6.29
CA LEU A 32 9.05 -7.63 6.03
C LEU A 32 9.93 -8.70 6.68
N ARG A 33 11.16 -8.35 7.06
CA ARG A 33 12.06 -9.22 7.79
C ARG A 33 11.80 -9.25 9.31
N ASN A 34 10.91 -8.41 9.82
CA ASN A 34 10.66 -8.32 11.25
C ASN A 34 9.19 -8.66 11.60
N PRO A 35 8.93 -9.88 12.13
CA PRO A 35 7.58 -10.32 12.51
C PRO A 35 6.87 -9.38 13.50
N GLY A 36 7.62 -8.64 14.34
CA GLY A 36 7.07 -7.68 15.29
C GLY A 36 6.36 -6.49 14.64
N ASN A 37 6.56 -6.26 13.34
CA ASN A 37 5.90 -5.16 12.62
C ASN A 37 4.48 -5.53 12.16
N THR A 38 4.18 -6.81 12.01
CA THR A 38 2.87 -7.30 11.58
C THR A 38 1.89 -7.46 12.74
N THR A 39 2.40 -7.68 13.96
CA THR A 39 1.58 -7.94 15.16
C THR A 39 0.61 -6.80 15.52
N PRO A 40 1.00 -5.50 15.49
CA PRO A 40 0.08 -4.42 15.81
C PRO A 40 -1.09 -4.29 14.82
N VAL A 41 -0.83 -4.51 13.53
CA VAL A 41 -1.87 -4.47 12.48
C VAL A 41 -2.82 -5.65 12.64
N LEU A 42 -2.29 -6.82 12.98
CA LEU A 42 -3.07 -8.00 13.29
C LEU A 42 -3.99 -7.76 14.50
N LEU A 43 -3.47 -7.20 15.57
CA LEU A 43 -4.25 -6.87 16.77
C LEU A 43 -5.31 -5.81 16.49
N ALA A 44 -5.02 -4.81 15.66
CA ALA A 44 -5.99 -3.81 15.23
C ALA A 44 -7.10 -4.45 14.38
N ALA A 45 -6.76 -5.30 13.40
CA ALA A 45 -7.74 -6.04 12.61
C ALA A 45 -8.62 -6.95 13.48
N LEU A 46 -8.04 -7.61 14.48
CA LEU A 46 -8.77 -8.44 15.46
C LEU A 46 -9.71 -7.63 16.35
N SER A 47 -9.31 -6.42 16.75
CA SER A 47 -10.13 -5.55 17.61
C SER A 47 -11.37 -5.01 16.88
N VAL A 48 -11.31 -4.88 15.55
CA VAL A 48 -12.41 -4.37 14.71
C VAL A 48 -13.33 -5.52 14.25
N SER A 49 -12.78 -6.72 14.06
CA SER A 49 -13.49 -7.87 13.48
C SER A 49 -13.98 -8.81 14.60
N ARG A 50 -15.23 -8.64 15.06
CA ARG A 50 -15.88 -9.60 15.97
C ARG A 50 -16.60 -10.68 15.15
N GLY A 51 -16.20 -11.97 15.28
CA GLY A 51 -16.97 -13.09 14.74
C GLY A 51 -16.16 -14.10 13.91
N ALA A 52 -16.89 -14.94 13.14
CA ALA A 52 -16.31 -16.02 12.33
C ALA A 52 -15.32 -15.50 11.27
N ALA A 53 -15.63 -14.38 10.62
CA ALA A 53 -14.78 -13.78 9.61
C ALA A 53 -13.38 -13.42 10.12
N ALA A 54 -13.25 -12.96 11.37
CA ALA A 54 -11.95 -12.67 11.98
C ALA A 54 -11.13 -13.95 12.22
N ARG A 55 -11.80 -15.03 12.60
CA ARG A 55 -11.14 -16.35 12.80
C ARG A 55 -10.70 -16.96 11.47
N ASP A 56 -11.50 -16.81 10.43
CA ASP A 56 -11.18 -17.32 9.10
C ASP A 56 -10.05 -16.49 8.48
N PHE A 57 -10.08 -15.16 8.61
CA PHE A 57 -8.99 -14.28 8.25
C PHE A 57 -7.68 -14.66 8.96
N LEU A 58 -7.71 -14.97 10.26
CA LEU A 58 -6.53 -15.42 11.01
C LEU A 58 -6.03 -16.80 10.58
N ARG A 59 -6.90 -17.70 10.16
CA ARG A 59 -6.49 -19.01 9.63
C ARG A 59 -5.87 -18.89 8.24
N GLU A 60 -6.36 -17.96 7.43
CA GLU A 60 -5.84 -17.67 6.09
C GLU A 60 -4.57 -16.80 6.14
N LEU A 61 -4.44 -15.96 7.16
CA LEU A 61 -3.17 -15.31 7.52
C LEU A 61 -2.20 -16.42 7.95
N HIS A 62 -1.57 -17.02 6.98
CA HIS A 62 -0.40 -17.85 7.24
C HIS A 62 0.68 -16.94 7.82
N LEU A 63 0.65 -16.77 9.14
CA LEU A 63 1.68 -16.11 9.95
C LEU A 63 2.99 -16.91 9.94
N LYS A 64 3.24 -17.69 8.90
CA LYS A 64 4.57 -18.13 8.60
C LYS A 64 5.35 -16.87 8.27
N THR A 65 6.38 -16.65 9.02
CA THR A 65 7.46 -15.70 8.77
C THR A 65 8.13 -16.00 7.42
N GLU A 66 7.35 -15.95 6.33
CA GLU A 66 7.92 -16.00 5.00
C GLU A 66 8.66 -14.68 4.82
N THR A 67 9.97 -14.75 4.75
CA THR A 67 10.78 -13.62 4.31
C THR A 67 10.57 -13.47 2.82
N TYR A 68 9.86 -12.45 2.43
CA TYR A 68 9.73 -12.12 1.02
C TYR A 68 10.98 -11.36 0.57
N ALA A 69 11.54 -11.76 -0.55
CA ALA A 69 12.56 -11.00 -1.25
C ALA A 69 11.94 -10.40 -2.52
N PRO A 70 12.08 -9.10 -2.77
CA PRO A 70 11.61 -8.50 -4.02
C PRO A 70 12.50 -8.91 -5.18
N ASP A 71 11.92 -9.02 -6.37
CA ASP A 71 12.69 -9.17 -7.61
C ASP A 71 13.34 -7.84 -8.02
N MET A 72 12.66 -6.73 -7.72
CA MET A 72 13.12 -5.37 -7.98
C MET A 72 12.73 -4.44 -6.85
N THR A 73 13.54 -3.43 -6.59
CA THR A 73 13.23 -2.34 -5.64
C THR A 73 13.47 -0.97 -6.26
N PHE A 74 12.92 0.07 -5.63
CA PHE A 74 13.19 1.45 -5.99
C PHE A 74 13.17 2.36 -4.76
N ALA A 75 13.96 3.43 -4.79
CA ALA A 75 14.07 4.40 -3.69
C ALA A 75 12.93 5.44 -3.73
N GLU A 76 12.90 6.26 -4.78
CA GLU A 76 11.94 7.38 -4.88
C GLU A 76 10.94 7.19 -6.01
N ARG A 77 11.41 6.80 -7.18
CA ARG A 77 10.61 6.60 -8.39
C ARG A 77 11.11 5.43 -9.20
N VAL A 78 10.19 4.82 -9.92
CA VAL A 78 10.51 3.80 -10.92
C VAL A 78 9.58 4.00 -12.11
N SER A 79 10.10 3.71 -13.30
CA SER A 79 9.34 3.69 -14.55
C SER A 79 9.72 2.41 -15.28
N LEU A 80 8.72 1.65 -15.70
CA LEU A 80 8.93 0.41 -16.43
C LEU A 80 7.76 0.12 -17.38
N ASP A 81 8.04 -0.62 -18.43
CA ASP A 81 7.02 -1.10 -19.35
C ASP A 81 6.71 -2.58 -19.10
N TRP A 82 5.43 -2.93 -19.12
CA TRP A 82 4.94 -4.29 -19.03
C TRP A 82 3.94 -4.56 -20.15
N GLY A 83 4.44 -5.19 -21.22
CA GLY A 83 3.69 -5.31 -22.47
C GLY A 83 3.36 -3.93 -23.05
N ALA A 84 2.09 -3.67 -23.27
CA ALA A 84 1.60 -2.36 -23.73
C ALA A 84 1.32 -1.35 -22.61
N LEU A 85 1.54 -1.73 -21.35
CA LEU A 85 1.28 -0.87 -20.20
C LEU A 85 2.55 -0.22 -19.70
N HIS A 86 2.49 1.08 -19.50
CA HIS A 86 3.52 1.84 -18.80
C HIS A 86 3.16 1.92 -17.30
N ILE A 87 4.12 1.61 -16.44
CA ILE A 87 3.96 1.60 -14.98
C ILE A 87 4.93 2.60 -14.37
N GLU A 88 4.41 3.53 -13.61
CA GLU A 88 5.19 4.46 -12.79
C GLU A 88 4.91 4.16 -11.30
N GLY A 89 5.98 3.97 -10.52
CA GLY A 89 5.90 3.84 -9.07
C GLY A 89 6.50 5.07 -8.39
N TYR A 90 5.87 5.51 -7.31
CA TYR A 90 6.27 6.68 -6.53
C TYR A 90 6.34 6.31 -5.05
N ALA A 91 7.45 6.58 -4.38
CA ALA A 91 7.49 6.51 -2.92
C ALA A 91 6.55 7.59 -2.35
N THR A 92 5.63 7.17 -1.50
CA THR A 92 4.62 8.04 -0.87
C THR A 92 4.56 7.76 0.63
N PRO A 93 5.65 8.04 1.37
CA PRO A 93 5.71 7.76 2.79
C PRO A 93 4.72 8.59 3.60
N GLY A 94 4.37 8.11 4.78
CA GLY A 94 3.48 8.79 5.73
C GLY A 94 2.48 7.85 6.38
N HIS A 95 1.77 7.00 5.64
CA HIS A 95 1.04 5.88 6.22
C HIS A 95 2.01 4.82 6.75
N SER A 96 3.01 4.47 5.96
CA SER A 96 4.20 3.71 6.36
C SER A 96 5.43 4.26 5.64
N ARG A 97 6.63 3.82 6.06
CA ARG A 97 7.88 4.21 5.37
C ARG A 97 8.01 3.62 3.99
N GLY A 98 7.46 2.42 3.78
CA GLY A 98 7.50 1.71 2.52
C GLY A 98 6.32 1.98 1.61
N SER A 99 5.43 2.91 1.98
CA SER A 99 4.27 3.25 1.17
C SER A 99 4.66 3.74 -0.21
N ALA A 100 3.99 3.19 -1.23
CA ALA A 100 4.17 3.55 -2.62
C ALA A 100 2.84 3.56 -3.37
N CYS A 101 2.67 4.56 -4.22
CA CYS A 101 1.57 4.64 -5.18
C CYS A 101 2.07 4.22 -6.57
N TYR A 102 1.15 3.68 -7.38
CA TYR A 102 1.46 3.22 -8.72
C TYR A 102 0.46 3.78 -9.73
N ARG A 103 0.97 4.40 -10.79
CA ARG A 103 0.20 4.74 -11.97
C ARG A 103 0.39 3.65 -13.02
N ILE A 104 -0.70 3.13 -13.57
CA ILE A 104 -0.67 2.10 -14.60
C ILE A 104 -1.41 2.60 -15.83
N GLY A 105 -0.67 2.71 -16.94
CA GLY A 105 -1.17 3.31 -18.15
C GLY A 105 -1.59 4.77 -17.98
N ALA A 106 -2.56 5.23 -18.80
CA ALA A 106 -2.97 6.62 -18.81
C ALA A 106 -3.90 7.02 -17.65
N GLN A 107 -4.62 6.07 -17.05
CA GLN A 107 -5.79 6.39 -16.23
C GLN A 107 -5.77 5.82 -14.81
N ALA A 108 -5.16 4.66 -14.56
CA ALA A 108 -5.29 3.98 -13.28
C ALA A 108 -4.24 4.46 -12.26
N PHE A 109 -4.67 4.76 -11.04
CA PHE A 109 -3.80 5.16 -9.93
C PHE A 109 -4.11 4.36 -8.67
N PHE A 110 -3.17 3.52 -8.26
CA PHE A 110 -3.25 2.66 -7.08
C PHE A 110 -2.54 3.32 -5.91
N SER A 111 -3.31 3.80 -4.93
CA SER A 111 -2.76 4.56 -3.80
C SER A 111 -2.41 3.71 -2.58
N GLY A 112 -2.83 2.44 -2.52
CA GLY A 112 -2.79 1.72 -1.25
C GLY A 112 -3.48 2.53 -0.16
N ASP A 113 -2.85 2.61 1.00
CA ASP A 113 -3.40 3.33 2.17
C ASP A 113 -2.89 4.77 2.29
N THR A 114 -2.18 5.27 1.28
CA THR A 114 -1.78 6.68 1.21
C THR A 114 -2.99 7.60 1.02
N ILE A 115 -4.05 7.13 0.35
CA ILE A 115 -5.35 7.80 0.23
C ILE A 115 -6.43 6.77 0.55
N VAL A 116 -7.22 7.02 1.60
CA VAL A 116 -8.35 6.16 2.00
C VAL A 116 -9.62 7.01 2.01
N PRO A 117 -10.43 6.98 0.94
CA PRO A 117 -11.61 7.83 0.83
C PRO A 117 -12.60 7.61 1.98
N GLY A 118 -13.08 8.71 2.56
CA GLY A 118 -14.04 8.68 3.67
C GLY A 118 -13.45 8.40 5.06
N CYS A 119 -12.14 8.07 5.14
CA CYS A 119 -11.47 7.81 6.41
C CYS A 119 -10.19 8.64 6.54
N ALA A 120 -9.77 8.90 7.77
CA ALA A 120 -8.44 9.46 8.00
C ALA A 120 -7.36 8.41 7.74
N VAL A 121 -6.29 8.81 7.06
CA VAL A 121 -5.11 7.96 6.85
C VAL A 121 -4.45 7.69 8.19
N ILE A 122 -4.23 6.42 8.50
CA ILE A 122 -3.60 6.01 9.75
C ILE A 122 -2.09 6.25 9.65
N THR A 123 -1.57 7.21 10.43
CA THR A 123 -0.14 7.57 10.48
C THR A 123 0.51 7.23 11.82
N ARG A 124 -0.26 6.74 12.80
CA ARG A 124 0.21 6.42 14.17
C ARG A 124 0.83 5.03 14.31
N LEU A 125 0.75 4.18 13.30
CA LEU A 125 1.40 2.87 13.32
C LEU A 125 2.92 3.06 13.14
N ARG A 126 3.67 2.04 13.56
CA ARG A 126 5.12 2.06 13.44
C ARG A 126 5.55 2.25 11.98
N GLY A 127 6.34 3.27 11.72
CA GLY A 127 6.74 3.67 10.36
C GLY A 127 5.86 4.73 9.73
N GLY A 128 4.70 5.04 10.33
CA GLY A 128 3.86 6.15 9.91
C GLY A 128 4.38 7.50 10.41
N ASP A 129 4.07 8.57 9.68
CA ASP A 129 4.48 9.94 9.98
C ASP A 129 3.50 10.93 9.33
N ALA A 130 2.72 11.61 10.17
CA ALA A 130 1.72 12.58 9.73
C ALA A 130 2.34 13.82 9.09
N ALA A 131 3.49 14.26 9.56
CA ALA A 131 4.18 15.42 8.99
C ALA A 131 4.71 15.09 7.58
N VAL A 132 5.35 13.95 7.42
CA VAL A 132 5.82 13.48 6.11
C VAL A 132 4.65 13.33 5.13
N LEU A 133 3.52 12.77 5.58
CA LEU A 133 2.34 12.66 4.73
C LEU A 133 1.85 14.04 4.26
N GLY A 134 1.69 14.98 5.21
CA GLY A 134 1.14 16.32 4.93
C GLY A 134 2.08 17.25 4.19
N GLU A 135 3.37 17.19 4.49
CA GLU A 135 4.35 18.15 3.97
C GLU A 135 5.07 17.71 2.70
N GLN A 136 5.12 16.40 2.44
CA GLN A 136 5.84 15.84 1.28
C GLN A 136 4.90 15.08 0.35
N THR A 137 4.21 14.06 0.86
CA THR A 137 3.43 13.12 0.03
C THR A 137 2.20 13.78 -0.57
N VAL A 138 1.36 14.45 0.22
CA VAL A 138 0.14 15.09 -0.29
C VAL A 138 0.43 16.22 -1.28
N PRO A 139 1.39 17.12 -1.05
CA PRO A 139 1.79 18.11 -2.05
C PRO A 139 2.26 17.49 -3.36
N PHE A 140 3.08 16.42 -3.30
CA PHE A 140 3.50 15.69 -4.49
C PHE A 140 2.31 15.09 -5.24
N LEU A 141 1.40 14.39 -4.57
CA LEU A 141 0.23 13.78 -5.20
C LEU A 141 -0.68 14.81 -5.89
N ARG A 142 -0.75 16.02 -5.38
CA ARG A 142 -1.48 17.14 -6.00
C ARG A 142 -0.84 17.67 -7.30
N THR A 143 0.39 17.27 -7.61
CA THR A 143 1.01 17.60 -8.91
C THR A 143 0.64 16.61 -10.01
N LEU A 144 0.05 15.47 -9.67
CA LEU A 144 -0.38 14.45 -10.63
C LEU A 144 -1.72 14.83 -11.27
N PRO A 145 -2.04 14.29 -12.46
CA PRO A 145 -3.31 14.54 -13.13
C PRO A 145 -4.51 14.19 -12.23
N PRO A 146 -5.37 15.16 -11.88
CA PRO A 146 -6.46 14.94 -10.92
C PRO A 146 -7.57 14.02 -11.45
N GLU A 147 -7.64 13.81 -12.76
CA GLU A 147 -8.61 12.93 -13.44
C GLU A 147 -8.26 11.44 -13.38
N LEU A 148 -7.09 11.06 -12.87
CA LEU A 148 -6.70 9.66 -12.70
C LEU A 148 -7.75 8.92 -11.86
N THR A 149 -8.14 7.72 -12.28
CA THR A 149 -9.07 6.86 -11.54
C THR A 149 -8.36 6.24 -10.35
N LEU A 150 -8.83 6.55 -9.15
CA LEU A 150 -8.25 6.13 -7.88
C LEU A 150 -8.70 4.71 -7.48
N TYR A 151 -7.72 3.88 -7.17
CA TYR A 151 -7.86 2.54 -6.59
C TYR A 151 -7.14 2.47 -5.24
N PRO A 152 -7.82 2.80 -4.12
CA PRO A 152 -7.23 2.74 -2.79
C PRO A 152 -7.13 1.31 -2.26
N GLY A 153 -6.34 1.10 -1.20
CA GLY A 153 -6.26 -0.18 -0.50
C GLY A 153 -7.55 -0.53 0.24
N HIS A 154 -8.21 0.49 0.78
CA HIS A 154 -9.48 0.36 1.50
C HIS A 154 -10.48 1.43 1.05
N GLY A 155 -11.78 1.14 1.23
CA GLY A 155 -12.84 2.07 0.94
C GLY A 155 -13.34 2.01 -0.52
N ARG A 156 -13.88 3.12 -0.99
CA ARG A 156 -14.52 3.20 -2.31
C ARG A 156 -13.49 3.40 -3.42
N CYS A 157 -13.56 2.57 -4.45
CA CYS A 157 -12.81 2.71 -5.71
C CYS A 157 -13.57 3.51 -6.75
N GLY A 158 -12.84 4.01 -7.77
CA GLY A 158 -13.43 4.56 -8.99
C GLY A 158 -13.78 6.06 -8.93
N MET A 159 -13.44 6.75 -7.84
CA MET A 159 -13.42 8.21 -7.84
C MET A 159 -12.14 8.72 -8.53
N THR A 160 -12.07 10.01 -8.79
CA THR A 160 -10.85 10.62 -9.31
C THR A 160 -9.81 10.83 -8.19
N LEU A 161 -8.53 10.92 -8.57
CA LEU A 161 -7.46 11.30 -7.65
C LEU A 161 -7.73 12.65 -6.98
N GLY A 162 -8.23 13.63 -7.77
CA GLY A 162 -8.59 14.94 -7.26
C GLY A 162 -9.67 14.89 -6.18
N GLU A 163 -10.73 14.08 -6.38
CA GLU A 163 -11.77 13.85 -5.36
C GLU A 163 -11.21 13.20 -4.10
N GLY A 164 -10.36 12.18 -4.25
CA GLY A 164 -9.71 11.50 -3.12
C GLY A 164 -8.79 12.44 -2.32
N LEU A 165 -8.08 13.34 -2.99
CA LEU A 165 -7.21 14.33 -2.35
C LEU A 165 -7.96 15.52 -1.73
N ALA A 166 -9.16 15.83 -2.21
CA ALA A 166 -10.00 16.88 -1.63
C ALA A 166 -10.54 16.50 -0.24
N ASP A 167 -10.81 15.20 -0.03
CA ASP A 167 -11.34 14.67 1.25
C ASP A 167 -10.26 13.98 2.11
N ILE A 168 -8.98 14.10 1.74
CA ILE A 168 -7.90 13.44 2.49
C ILE A 168 -7.73 14.06 3.88
N ARG A 169 -7.64 13.18 4.90
CA ARG A 169 -7.43 13.52 6.30
C ARG A 169 -6.39 12.58 6.91
N TRP A 170 -5.62 13.04 7.89
CA TRP A 170 -4.65 12.25 8.64
C TRP A 170 -4.44 12.74 10.07
#